data_9ceb457dd1ac5d37cd7ab9f765394c89
#
_entry.id   9ceb457dd1ac5d37cd7ab9f765394c89
#
_cell.length_a   1.000
_cell.length_b   1.000
_cell.length_c   1.000
_cell.angle_alpha   90.00
_cell.angle_beta   90.00
_cell.angle_gamma   90.00
#
_symmetry.space_group_name_H-M   'P 1'
#
loop_
_entity.id
_entity.type
_entity.pdbx_description
1 polymer ?
#
loop_
_entity_poly.entity_id
_entity_poly.type
_entity_poly.pdbx_seq_one_letter_code
_entity_poly.pdbx_strand_id
1 'polypeptide(L)'
;MTQLPEKTERKMGLVIDLDTCVGCHACVVSCKGWNTENYGAPLSDQDPYGADPSGTFLNRVHFYEVQPEGGPAQLIHFPKSCLHCEDAPCVTVCPTGASYKRTEDGIVLVNEKDCIGCGLCAWACPYGARELDQAEGVMKKCTLCVDRIYNENLPEEDRVPACVRTCPSNARHFGDLGDPDSEVSQLVADRGGMDLMPEQGTKPVNKYLPPRPKDRLNEEIDILAPLLAPVVEEPKGFLGWLDKTLEKL
;
A
#
# COMPACT_ATOMS: atom_id res chain seq x y z
N MET A 1 -24.01 17.85 -11.28
CA MET A 1 -23.20 17.25 -10.21
C MET A 1 -23.69 15.84 -10.01
N THR A 2 -22.78 14.87 -9.98
CA THR A 2 -23.11 13.46 -9.82
C THR A 2 -23.49 13.20 -8.36
N GLN A 3 -24.53 12.42 -8.13
CA GLN A 3 -24.94 12.01 -6.78
C GLN A 3 -24.25 10.71 -6.40
N LEU A 4 -23.92 10.58 -5.11
CA LEU A 4 -23.52 9.31 -4.55
C LEU A 4 -24.74 8.40 -4.39
N PRO A 5 -24.59 7.06 -4.50
CA PRO A 5 -25.67 6.14 -4.18
C PRO A 5 -26.04 6.26 -2.68
N GLU A 6 -27.31 6.16 -2.37
CA GLU A 6 -27.79 6.21 -0.97
C GLU A 6 -27.21 5.05 -0.13
N LYS A 7 -27.01 3.91 -0.75
CA LYS A 7 -26.46 2.71 -0.14
C LYS A 7 -25.69 1.89 -1.17
N THR A 8 -24.62 1.25 -0.73
CA THR A 8 -23.90 0.22 -1.51
C THR A 8 -24.22 -1.16 -0.94
N GLU A 9 -24.29 -2.17 -1.79
CA GLU A 9 -24.58 -3.55 -1.38
C GLU A 9 -23.38 -4.16 -0.64
N ARG A 10 -22.18 -3.91 -1.17
CA ARG A 10 -20.91 -4.33 -0.60
C ARG A 10 -19.95 -3.14 -0.51
N LYS A 11 -18.87 -3.30 0.27
CA LYS A 11 -17.80 -2.31 0.41
C LYS A 11 -16.45 -2.95 0.10
N MET A 12 -16.22 -3.21 -1.18
CA MET A 12 -14.97 -3.81 -1.61
C MET A 12 -13.80 -2.85 -1.39
N GLY A 13 -12.77 -3.33 -0.71
CA GLY A 13 -11.64 -2.49 -0.34
C GLY A 13 -10.35 -3.25 -0.05
N LEU A 14 -9.31 -2.49 0.25
CA LEU A 14 -7.99 -2.98 0.64
C LEU A 14 -7.75 -2.75 2.13
N VAL A 15 -7.13 -3.70 2.78
CA VAL A 15 -6.48 -3.52 4.07
C VAL A 15 -4.98 -3.58 3.84
N ILE A 16 -4.28 -2.55 4.30
CA ILE A 16 -2.84 -2.36 4.07
C ILE A 16 -2.12 -2.43 5.40
N ASP A 17 -1.32 -3.47 5.61
CA ASP A 17 -0.55 -3.67 6.84
C ASP A 17 0.80 -2.93 6.72
N LEU A 18 0.93 -1.85 7.49
CA LEU A 18 2.15 -1.05 7.52
C LEU A 18 3.29 -1.73 8.29
N ASP A 19 2.97 -2.73 9.12
CA ASP A 19 3.95 -3.49 9.89
C ASP A 19 4.70 -4.51 9.03
N THR A 20 4.01 -5.11 8.06
CA THR A 20 4.57 -6.15 7.19
C THR A 20 5.06 -5.61 5.84
N CYS A 21 4.72 -4.34 5.51
CA CYS A 21 5.15 -3.74 4.25
C CYS A 21 6.66 -3.46 4.26
N VAL A 22 7.39 -4.07 3.31
CA VAL A 22 8.86 -3.93 3.16
C VAL A 22 9.27 -2.88 2.12
N GLY A 23 8.33 -2.12 1.55
CA GLY A 23 8.63 -1.05 0.59
C GLY A 23 9.21 -1.50 -0.75
N CYS A 24 9.02 -2.76 -1.17
CA CYS A 24 9.65 -3.35 -2.36
C CYS A 24 9.12 -2.84 -3.71
N HIS A 25 8.07 -2.01 -3.74
CA HIS A 25 7.40 -1.48 -4.94
C HIS A 25 6.78 -2.52 -5.91
N ALA A 26 6.81 -3.81 -5.63
CA ALA A 26 6.20 -4.82 -6.49
C ALA A 26 4.73 -4.52 -6.80
N CYS A 27 3.97 -4.01 -5.82
CA CYS A 27 2.59 -3.58 -5.99
C CYS A 27 2.42 -2.37 -6.94
N VAL A 28 3.42 -1.48 -7.02
CA VAL A 28 3.42 -0.33 -7.94
C VAL A 28 3.62 -0.81 -9.37
N VAL A 29 4.64 -1.65 -9.59
CA VAL A 29 4.96 -2.22 -10.91
C VAL A 29 3.81 -3.06 -11.44
N SER A 30 3.26 -3.96 -10.62
CA SER A 30 2.15 -4.81 -11.03
C SER A 30 0.86 -4.01 -11.31
N CYS A 31 0.58 -2.97 -10.52
CA CYS A 31 -0.54 -2.06 -10.78
C CYS A 31 -0.35 -1.34 -12.11
N LYS A 32 0.85 -0.82 -12.38
CA LYS A 32 1.16 -0.13 -13.62
C LYS A 32 1.04 -1.07 -14.83
N GLY A 33 1.57 -2.28 -14.73
CA GLY A 33 1.49 -3.28 -15.79
C GLY A 33 0.06 -3.71 -16.12
N TRP A 34 -0.82 -3.80 -15.11
CA TRP A 34 -2.20 -4.23 -15.31
C TRP A 34 -3.13 -3.10 -15.79
N ASN A 35 -3.01 -1.90 -15.20
CA ASN A 35 -4.01 -0.85 -15.35
C ASN A 35 -3.63 0.26 -16.32
N THR A 36 -2.36 0.39 -16.71
CA THR A 36 -1.87 1.48 -17.56
C THR A 36 -0.99 0.98 -18.71
N GLU A 37 -1.03 -0.31 -19.01
CA GLU A 37 -0.30 -0.95 -20.12
C GLU A 37 1.21 -0.63 -20.15
N ASN A 38 1.81 -0.34 -18.98
CA ASN A 38 3.17 0.17 -18.82
C ASN A 38 3.43 1.51 -19.54
N TYR A 39 2.39 2.25 -19.83
CA TYR A 39 2.52 3.56 -20.45
C TYR A 39 3.32 4.50 -19.53
N GLY A 40 4.27 5.19 -20.10
CA GLY A 40 5.24 5.93 -19.32
C GLY A 40 6.35 5.01 -18.86
N ALA A 41 7.29 4.83 -19.75
CA ALA A 41 8.37 3.88 -19.66
C ALA A 41 9.12 3.90 -18.33
N PRO A 42 9.67 2.75 -17.97
CA PRO A 42 10.65 2.63 -16.92
C PRO A 42 11.88 3.49 -17.22
N LEU A 43 12.73 3.62 -16.23
CA LEU A 43 14.07 4.17 -16.31
C LEU A 43 14.78 3.69 -17.59
N SER A 44 15.35 4.61 -18.34
CA SER A 44 16.13 4.27 -19.51
C SER A 44 17.43 3.59 -19.08
N ASP A 45 17.89 2.57 -19.82
CA ASP A 45 19.18 1.92 -19.58
C ASP A 45 20.36 2.90 -19.76
N GLN A 46 20.15 4.00 -20.49
CA GLN A 46 21.16 5.03 -20.74
C GLN A 46 21.27 6.04 -19.60
N ASP A 47 20.17 6.25 -18.84
CA ASP A 47 20.15 7.11 -17.67
C ASP A 47 19.19 6.56 -16.60
N PRO A 48 19.60 5.51 -15.89
CA PRO A 48 18.76 4.82 -14.93
C PRO A 48 18.43 5.66 -13.69
N TYR A 49 19.09 6.79 -13.48
CA TYR A 49 18.92 7.67 -12.34
C TYR A 49 18.50 9.11 -12.69
N GLY A 50 18.46 9.43 -13.97
CA GLY A 50 18.36 10.82 -14.42
C GLY A 50 16.95 11.28 -14.81
N ALA A 51 16.05 10.36 -15.12
CA ALA A 51 14.69 10.69 -15.56
C ALA A 51 13.65 10.35 -14.51
N ASP A 52 12.74 11.28 -14.23
CA ASP A 52 11.55 10.99 -13.44
C ASP A 52 10.69 9.95 -14.15
N PRO A 53 10.10 8.98 -13.41
CA PRO A 53 9.17 8.01 -13.97
C PRO A 53 7.99 8.73 -14.64
N SER A 54 7.79 8.51 -15.94
CA SER A 54 6.70 9.12 -16.70
C SER A 54 5.43 8.28 -16.67
N GLY A 55 4.29 8.90 -17.02
CA GLY A 55 2.98 8.27 -17.05
C GLY A 55 2.26 8.23 -15.71
N THR A 56 1.06 7.66 -15.72
CA THR A 56 0.20 7.62 -14.52
C THR A 56 0.60 6.50 -13.58
N PHE A 57 0.60 6.81 -12.27
CA PHE A 57 0.85 5.86 -11.20
C PHE A 57 -0.35 5.80 -10.27
N LEU A 58 -1.16 4.75 -10.39
CA LEU A 58 -2.40 4.59 -9.61
C LEU A 58 -2.14 4.12 -8.16
N ASN A 59 -0.91 3.70 -7.88
CA ASN A 59 -0.43 3.27 -6.59
C ASN A 59 1.03 3.68 -6.43
N ARG A 60 1.40 4.20 -5.25
CA ARG A 60 2.77 4.60 -4.89
C ARG A 60 3.12 4.09 -3.51
N VAL A 61 4.40 3.90 -3.23
CA VAL A 61 4.89 3.63 -1.88
C VAL A 61 5.74 4.82 -1.44
N HIS A 62 5.30 5.48 -0.38
CA HIS A 62 6.05 6.55 0.27
C HIS A 62 6.87 6.00 1.43
N PHE A 63 7.90 6.75 1.82
CA PHE A 63 8.79 6.41 2.92
C PHE A 63 8.73 7.54 3.93
N TYR A 64 8.49 7.20 5.18
CA TYR A 64 8.47 8.16 6.28
C TYR A 64 9.38 7.67 7.38
N GLU A 65 10.30 8.52 7.80
CA GLU A 65 11.07 8.32 9.01
C GLU A 65 10.28 8.90 10.18
N VAL A 66 9.93 8.06 11.14
CA VAL A 66 9.16 8.43 12.33
C VAL A 66 9.98 8.09 13.55
N GLN A 67 10.13 9.06 14.46
CA GLN A 67 10.79 8.84 15.73
C GLN A 67 9.74 8.93 16.85
N PRO A 68 9.31 7.78 17.43
CA PRO A 68 8.46 7.78 18.61
C PRO A 68 9.15 8.45 19.79
N GLU A 69 8.40 9.07 20.70
CA GLU A 69 8.96 9.62 21.93
C GLU A 69 9.70 8.53 22.72
N GLY A 70 11.00 8.73 22.92
CA GLY A 70 11.85 7.80 23.68
C GLY A 70 12.26 6.51 22.93
N GLY A 71 11.91 6.37 21.66
CA GLY A 71 12.25 5.21 20.86
C GLY A 71 13.25 5.49 19.71
N PRO A 72 13.79 4.45 19.08
CA PRO A 72 14.61 4.60 17.90
C PRO A 72 13.79 5.07 16.70
N ALA A 73 14.45 5.77 15.77
CA ALA A 73 13.85 6.11 14.48
C ALA A 73 13.42 4.85 13.72
N GLN A 74 12.23 4.90 13.14
CA GLN A 74 11.64 3.81 12.38
C GLN A 74 11.30 4.28 10.98
N LEU A 75 11.60 3.47 9.97
CA LEU A 75 11.18 3.70 8.61
C LEU A 75 9.83 3.02 8.37
N ILE A 76 8.83 3.81 8.00
CA ILE A 76 7.50 3.31 7.65
C ILE A 76 7.34 3.39 6.14
N HIS A 77 7.08 2.24 5.52
CA HIS A 77 6.69 2.16 4.13
C HIS A 77 5.18 2.31 4.02
N PHE A 78 4.73 3.32 3.28
CA PHE A 78 3.33 3.71 3.21
C PHE A 78 2.79 3.57 1.79
N PRO A 79 2.20 2.42 1.42
CA PRO A 79 1.54 2.24 0.13
C PRO A 79 0.28 3.11 0.05
N LYS A 80 0.19 3.96 -0.97
CA LYS A 80 -0.88 4.95 -1.14
C LYS A 80 -1.54 4.79 -2.50
N SER A 81 -2.87 4.69 -2.50
CA SER A 81 -3.72 4.63 -3.68
C SER A 81 -5.07 5.27 -3.38
N CYS A 82 -6.04 5.22 -4.31
CA CYS A 82 -7.40 5.65 -4.02
C CYS A 82 -8.00 4.82 -2.88
N LEU A 83 -8.72 5.48 -1.97
CA LEU A 83 -9.33 4.87 -0.78
C LEU A 83 -10.80 4.48 -0.96
N HIS A 84 -11.37 4.70 -2.14
CA HIS A 84 -12.75 4.35 -2.51
C HIS A 84 -13.79 4.82 -1.49
N CYS A 85 -13.66 6.07 -1.01
CA CYS A 85 -14.42 6.68 0.07
C CYS A 85 -15.94 6.48 -0.06
N GLU A 86 -16.63 6.38 1.08
CA GLU A 86 -18.10 6.35 1.09
C GLU A 86 -18.65 7.72 0.70
N ASP A 87 -18.16 8.76 1.33
CA ASP A 87 -18.49 10.15 1.02
C ASP A 87 -17.40 10.71 0.09
N ALA A 88 -17.44 10.29 -1.18
CA ALA A 88 -16.40 10.58 -2.17
C ALA A 88 -16.57 11.98 -2.79
N PRO A 89 -15.83 13.02 -2.34
CA PRO A 89 -15.98 14.37 -2.88
C PRO A 89 -15.60 14.47 -4.36
N CYS A 90 -14.71 13.60 -4.80
CA CYS A 90 -14.30 13.51 -6.19
C CYS A 90 -15.40 13.02 -7.15
N VAL A 91 -16.49 12.43 -6.63
CA VAL A 91 -17.67 12.07 -7.40
C VAL A 91 -18.60 13.28 -7.50
N THR A 92 -18.89 13.91 -6.37
CA THR A 92 -19.87 15.02 -6.30
C THR A 92 -19.45 16.28 -7.07
N VAL A 93 -18.14 16.52 -7.20
CA VAL A 93 -17.61 17.68 -7.95
C VAL A 93 -17.51 17.44 -9.47
N CYS A 94 -17.75 16.21 -9.95
CA CYS A 94 -17.59 15.90 -11.36
C CYS A 94 -18.73 16.53 -12.19
N PRO A 95 -18.42 17.45 -13.15
CA PRO A 95 -19.44 18.14 -13.88
C PRO A 95 -20.12 17.26 -14.94
N THR A 96 -19.41 16.26 -15.46
CA THR A 96 -19.92 15.37 -16.53
C THR A 96 -20.50 14.06 -15.97
N GLY A 97 -20.30 13.78 -14.67
CA GLY A 97 -20.66 12.48 -14.10
C GLY A 97 -19.69 11.35 -14.40
N ALA A 98 -18.58 11.64 -15.08
CA ALA A 98 -17.55 10.65 -15.39
C ALA A 98 -16.96 9.97 -14.15
N SER A 99 -16.79 10.72 -13.04
CA SER A 99 -16.44 10.13 -11.76
C SER A 99 -17.70 9.66 -11.03
N TYR A 100 -17.80 8.39 -10.72
CA TYR A 100 -18.98 7.79 -10.12
C TYR A 100 -18.61 6.70 -9.10
N LYS A 101 -19.57 6.36 -8.23
CA LYS A 101 -19.46 5.27 -7.27
C LYS A 101 -20.48 4.19 -7.66
N ARG A 102 -20.01 2.97 -7.73
CA ARG A 102 -20.84 1.79 -8.04
C ARG A 102 -21.72 1.44 -6.85
N THR A 103 -22.94 1.00 -7.12
CA THR A 103 -23.90 0.57 -6.08
C THR A 103 -23.59 -0.84 -5.58
N GLU A 104 -23.13 -1.71 -6.49
CA GLU A 104 -22.94 -3.14 -6.24
C GLU A 104 -21.81 -3.44 -5.27
N ASP A 105 -20.75 -2.63 -5.30
CA ASP A 105 -19.52 -2.93 -4.57
C ASP A 105 -18.84 -1.71 -3.93
N GLY A 106 -19.41 -0.53 -4.09
CA GLY A 106 -18.88 0.71 -3.54
C GLY A 106 -17.59 1.23 -4.20
N ILE A 107 -17.12 0.61 -5.28
CA ILE A 107 -15.92 1.01 -5.98
C ILE A 107 -16.16 2.34 -6.69
N VAL A 108 -15.28 3.32 -6.44
CA VAL A 108 -15.29 4.59 -7.15
C VAL A 108 -14.50 4.44 -8.43
N LEU A 109 -15.08 4.81 -9.57
CA LEU A 109 -14.46 4.71 -10.90
C LEU A 109 -14.51 6.04 -11.67
N VAL A 110 -13.84 6.06 -12.81
CA VAL A 110 -13.93 7.12 -13.81
C VAL A 110 -14.30 6.48 -15.14
N ASN A 111 -15.37 6.97 -15.76
CA ASN A 111 -15.67 6.65 -17.14
C ASN A 111 -14.82 7.56 -18.04
N GLU A 112 -13.81 7.01 -18.66
CA GLU A 112 -12.84 7.77 -19.48
C GLU A 112 -13.50 8.41 -20.70
N LYS A 113 -14.57 7.82 -21.24
CA LYS A 113 -15.31 8.38 -22.39
C LYS A 113 -16.03 9.69 -22.07
N ASP A 114 -16.50 9.84 -20.83
CA ASP A 114 -17.22 11.02 -20.38
C ASP A 114 -16.29 12.01 -19.65
N CYS A 115 -15.03 11.64 -19.42
CA CYS A 115 -14.06 12.45 -18.72
C CYS A 115 -13.49 13.53 -19.64
N ILE A 116 -13.56 14.77 -19.23
CA ILE A 116 -13.03 15.92 -19.96
C ILE A 116 -11.67 16.41 -19.43
N GLY A 117 -11.02 15.68 -18.54
CA GLY A 117 -9.70 16.01 -18.00
C GLY A 117 -9.64 17.30 -17.16
N CYS A 118 -10.76 17.83 -16.66
CA CYS A 118 -10.82 19.14 -15.99
C CYS A 118 -10.08 19.24 -14.65
N GLY A 119 -9.65 18.12 -14.06
CA GLY A 119 -8.87 18.09 -12.80
C GLY A 119 -9.64 18.36 -11.51
N LEU A 120 -10.92 18.74 -11.53
CA LEU A 120 -11.70 19.08 -10.32
C LEU A 120 -11.72 17.93 -9.30
N CYS A 121 -11.80 16.69 -9.75
CA CYS A 121 -11.78 15.52 -8.88
C CYS A 121 -10.39 15.27 -8.24
N ALA A 122 -9.30 15.73 -8.84
CA ALA A 122 -7.98 15.70 -8.23
C ALA A 122 -7.87 16.76 -7.12
N TRP A 123 -8.40 17.95 -7.35
CA TRP A 123 -8.46 19.00 -6.34
C TRP A 123 -9.31 18.63 -5.13
N ALA A 124 -10.44 17.96 -5.37
CA ALA A 124 -11.33 17.53 -4.29
C ALA A 124 -10.82 16.33 -3.49
N CYS A 125 -9.80 15.62 -4.00
CA CYS A 125 -9.28 14.43 -3.33
C CYS A 125 -8.22 14.81 -2.28
N PRO A 126 -8.48 14.66 -0.96
CA PRO A 126 -7.50 15.03 0.06
C PRO A 126 -6.28 14.10 0.07
N TYR A 127 -6.37 12.95 -0.59
CA TYR A 127 -5.33 11.93 -0.63
C TYR A 127 -4.40 12.05 -1.83
N GLY A 128 -4.66 12.97 -2.78
CA GLY A 128 -3.87 13.09 -4.01
C GLY A 128 -3.87 11.81 -4.86
N ALA A 129 -4.97 11.04 -4.83
CA ALA A 129 -5.07 9.73 -5.46
C ALA A 129 -5.66 9.76 -6.87
N ARG A 130 -5.51 10.88 -7.58
CA ARG A 130 -5.99 11.06 -8.96
C ARG A 130 -4.94 11.76 -9.79
N GLU A 131 -4.67 11.23 -10.96
CA GLU A 131 -3.71 11.77 -11.91
C GLU A 131 -4.36 12.05 -13.25
N LEU A 132 -3.87 13.08 -13.92
CA LEU A 132 -4.21 13.34 -15.32
C LEU A 132 -3.27 12.50 -16.20
N ASP A 133 -3.85 11.63 -16.99
CA ASP A 133 -3.12 11.00 -18.08
C ASP A 133 -2.94 12.02 -19.19
N GLN A 134 -1.70 12.44 -19.41
CA GLN A 134 -1.37 13.48 -20.40
C GLN A 134 -1.56 12.99 -21.84
N ALA A 135 -1.42 11.69 -22.07
CA ALA A 135 -1.56 11.11 -23.42
C ALA A 135 -3.03 11.00 -23.82
N GLU A 136 -3.89 10.60 -22.89
CA GLU A 136 -5.31 10.38 -23.15
C GLU A 136 -6.18 11.60 -22.78
N GLY A 137 -5.64 12.54 -22.01
CA GLY A 137 -6.36 13.73 -21.57
C GLY A 137 -7.47 13.44 -20.55
N VAL A 138 -7.41 12.31 -19.84
CA VAL A 138 -8.43 11.87 -18.89
C VAL A 138 -7.84 11.66 -17.49
N MET A 139 -8.70 11.72 -16.47
CA MET A 139 -8.29 11.46 -15.09
C MET A 139 -8.27 9.96 -14.81
N LYS A 140 -7.15 9.47 -14.29
CA LYS A 140 -6.97 8.06 -13.86
C LYS A 140 -6.80 7.94 -12.35
N LYS A 141 -7.14 6.79 -11.81
CA LYS A 141 -6.98 6.43 -10.40
C LYS A 141 -7.08 4.92 -10.22
N CYS A 142 -6.73 4.42 -9.03
CA CYS A 142 -6.91 3.02 -8.68
C CYS A 142 -8.37 2.57 -8.92
N THR A 143 -8.56 1.48 -9.65
CA THR A 143 -9.87 0.91 -10.00
C THR A 143 -10.23 -0.29 -9.11
N LEU A 144 -9.40 -0.66 -8.11
CA LEU A 144 -9.39 -1.96 -7.44
C LEU A 144 -9.29 -3.14 -8.42
N CYS A 145 -8.80 -2.88 -9.63
CA CYS A 145 -8.76 -3.86 -10.73
C CYS A 145 -10.12 -4.52 -10.94
N VAL A 146 -11.19 -3.70 -11.07
CA VAL A 146 -12.58 -4.16 -11.22
C VAL A 146 -12.74 -5.14 -12.37
N ASP A 147 -11.98 -4.98 -13.43
CA ASP A 147 -11.87 -5.87 -14.57
C ASP A 147 -11.25 -7.23 -14.23
N ARG A 148 -10.37 -7.28 -13.24
CA ARG A 148 -9.69 -8.50 -12.78
C ARG A 148 -10.49 -9.25 -11.72
N ILE A 149 -11.03 -8.56 -10.72
CA ILE A 149 -11.75 -9.18 -9.59
C ILE A 149 -13.07 -9.84 -10.03
N TYR A 150 -13.64 -9.42 -11.16
CA TYR A 150 -14.85 -10.00 -11.75
C TYR A 150 -14.57 -10.81 -13.03
N ASN A 151 -13.32 -11.12 -13.32
CA ASN A 151 -12.96 -11.88 -14.52
C ASN A 151 -13.15 -13.38 -14.27
N GLU A 152 -14.22 -13.93 -14.78
CA GLU A 152 -14.55 -15.36 -14.66
C GLU A 152 -13.57 -16.29 -15.41
N ASN A 153 -12.75 -15.76 -16.32
CA ASN A 153 -11.72 -16.53 -17.00
C ASN A 153 -10.45 -16.72 -16.13
N LEU A 154 -10.35 -16.03 -15.00
CA LEU A 154 -9.27 -16.24 -14.04
C LEU A 154 -9.67 -17.26 -12.97
N PRO A 155 -8.71 -18.07 -12.47
CA PRO A 155 -8.92 -18.86 -11.26
C PRO A 155 -9.41 -17.96 -10.10
N GLU A 156 -10.22 -18.52 -9.21
CA GLU A 156 -10.83 -17.75 -8.12
C GLU A 156 -9.77 -17.07 -7.23
N GLU A 157 -8.68 -17.78 -6.92
CA GLU A 157 -7.55 -17.26 -6.15
C GLU A 157 -6.82 -16.09 -6.84
N ASP A 158 -6.98 -15.92 -8.13
CA ASP A 158 -6.39 -14.83 -8.92
C ASP A 158 -7.35 -13.65 -9.14
N ARG A 159 -8.63 -13.77 -8.71
CA ARG A 159 -9.63 -12.70 -8.80
C ARG A 159 -9.48 -11.65 -7.69
N VAL A 160 -8.25 -11.20 -7.51
CA VAL A 160 -7.86 -10.16 -6.54
C VAL A 160 -7.11 -9.04 -7.26
N PRO A 161 -7.04 -7.83 -6.70
CA PRO A 161 -6.26 -6.74 -7.30
C PRO A 161 -4.81 -7.15 -7.56
N ALA A 162 -4.25 -6.69 -8.68
CA ALA A 162 -2.89 -7.02 -9.09
C ALA A 162 -1.85 -6.70 -7.98
N CYS A 163 -2.04 -5.60 -7.26
CA CYS A 163 -1.17 -5.20 -6.15
C CYS A 163 -1.26 -6.12 -4.91
N VAL A 164 -2.36 -6.84 -4.75
CA VAL A 164 -2.53 -7.85 -3.69
C VAL A 164 -1.81 -9.13 -4.10
N ARG A 165 -2.11 -9.62 -5.31
CA ARG A 165 -1.55 -10.87 -5.83
C ARG A 165 -0.02 -10.88 -5.87
N THR A 166 0.60 -9.73 -6.13
CA THR A 166 2.05 -9.61 -6.28
C THR A 166 2.79 -9.31 -4.97
N CYS A 167 2.10 -9.05 -3.86
CA CYS A 167 2.74 -8.60 -2.62
C CYS A 167 3.53 -9.74 -1.95
N PRO A 168 4.88 -9.72 -1.91
CA PRO A 168 5.67 -10.83 -1.40
C PRO A 168 5.61 -10.95 0.13
N SER A 169 5.33 -9.84 0.83
CA SER A 169 5.22 -9.81 2.29
C SER A 169 3.78 -9.96 2.80
N ASN A 170 2.83 -10.19 1.89
CA ASN A 170 1.40 -10.27 2.21
C ASN A 170 0.87 -9.06 3.01
N ALA A 171 1.41 -7.88 2.73
CA ALA A 171 1.02 -6.63 3.39
C ALA A 171 -0.28 -6.02 2.86
N ARG A 172 -0.91 -6.64 1.86
CA ARG A 172 -2.15 -6.17 1.24
C ARG A 172 -3.19 -7.27 1.24
N HIS A 173 -4.34 -6.96 1.79
CA HIS A 173 -5.50 -7.84 1.84
C HIS A 173 -6.64 -7.18 1.08
N PHE A 174 -7.53 -7.99 0.50
CA PHE A 174 -8.65 -7.52 -0.29
C PHE A 174 -9.90 -8.29 0.08
N GLY A 175 -11.03 -7.60 0.22
CA GLY A 175 -12.31 -8.23 0.54
C GLY A 175 -13.43 -7.22 0.74
N ASP A 176 -14.55 -7.71 1.23
CA ASP A 176 -15.72 -6.91 1.57
C ASP A 176 -15.62 -6.39 3.01
N LEU A 177 -15.31 -5.11 3.16
CA LEU A 177 -15.28 -4.39 4.44
C LEU A 177 -16.69 -3.97 4.94
N GLY A 178 -17.71 -4.26 4.16
CA GLY A 178 -19.12 -4.10 4.55
C GLY A 178 -19.67 -5.33 5.28
N ASP A 179 -19.03 -6.48 5.11
CA ASP A 179 -19.36 -7.71 5.80
C ASP A 179 -18.51 -7.86 7.06
N PRO A 180 -19.09 -7.80 8.27
CA PRO A 180 -18.35 -7.93 9.53
C PRO A 180 -17.68 -9.29 9.72
N ASP A 181 -18.20 -10.34 9.06
CA ASP A 181 -17.70 -11.70 9.16
C ASP A 181 -16.58 -12.00 8.14
N SER A 182 -16.29 -11.06 7.24
CA SER A 182 -15.20 -11.21 6.28
C SER A 182 -13.82 -11.21 6.97
N GLU A 183 -12.86 -11.94 6.40
CA GLU A 183 -11.49 -12.00 6.90
C GLU A 183 -10.84 -10.60 7.02
N VAL A 184 -11.12 -9.70 6.07
CA VAL A 184 -10.56 -8.35 6.10
C VAL A 184 -11.18 -7.48 7.18
N SER A 185 -12.48 -7.64 7.48
CA SER A 185 -13.15 -6.92 8.57
C SER A 185 -12.66 -7.41 9.93
N GLN A 186 -12.50 -8.72 10.10
CA GLN A 186 -11.93 -9.30 11.30
C GLN A 186 -10.48 -8.83 11.51
N LEU A 187 -9.67 -8.83 10.45
CA LEU A 187 -8.29 -8.34 10.50
C LEU A 187 -8.21 -6.87 10.92
N VAL A 188 -9.13 -6.02 10.42
CA VAL A 188 -9.24 -4.60 10.81
C VAL A 188 -9.59 -4.46 12.29
N ALA A 189 -10.55 -5.27 12.78
CA ALA A 189 -10.96 -5.25 14.19
C ALA A 189 -9.82 -5.71 15.11
N ASP A 190 -9.16 -6.82 14.79
CA ASP A 190 -8.10 -7.44 15.60
C ASP A 190 -6.84 -6.57 15.68
N ARG A 191 -6.52 -5.87 14.58
CA ARG A 191 -5.29 -5.09 14.44
C ARG A 191 -5.48 -3.59 14.68
N GLY A 192 -6.70 -3.15 15.03
CA GLY A 192 -7.02 -1.73 15.23
C GLY A 192 -6.82 -0.91 13.95
N GLY A 193 -7.42 -1.37 12.86
CA GLY A 193 -7.33 -0.68 11.58
C GLY A 193 -7.87 0.74 11.62
N MET A 194 -7.20 1.65 10.91
CA MET A 194 -7.47 3.08 10.96
C MET A 194 -7.76 3.67 9.60
N ASP A 195 -8.50 4.77 9.61
CA ASP A 195 -8.74 5.62 8.44
C ASP A 195 -7.56 6.58 8.23
N LEU A 196 -7.20 6.81 6.99
CA LEU A 196 -6.27 7.87 6.65
C LEU A 196 -7.02 9.21 6.71
N MET A 197 -6.53 10.17 7.49
CA MET A 197 -7.08 11.53 7.63
C MET A 197 -8.58 11.54 7.94
N PRO A 198 -9.03 10.95 9.07
CA PRO A 198 -10.45 10.84 9.42
C PRO A 198 -11.14 12.21 9.56
N GLU A 199 -10.38 13.26 9.88
CA GLU A 199 -10.85 14.65 9.97
C GLU A 199 -11.39 15.19 8.65
N GLN A 200 -11.07 14.57 7.50
CA GLN A 200 -11.60 14.97 6.20
C GLN A 200 -13.06 14.50 5.98
N GLY A 201 -13.58 13.65 6.84
CA GLY A 201 -14.98 13.20 6.80
C GLY A 201 -15.38 12.37 5.58
N THR A 202 -14.42 11.92 4.76
CA THR A 202 -14.68 11.21 3.50
C THR A 202 -15.02 9.74 3.68
N LYS A 203 -14.87 9.20 4.90
CA LYS A 203 -15.08 7.79 5.26
C LYS A 203 -14.38 6.82 4.28
N PRO A 204 -13.05 6.71 4.31
CA PRO A 204 -12.31 5.77 3.47
C PRO A 204 -12.79 4.33 3.66
N VAL A 205 -13.01 3.59 2.55
CA VAL A 205 -13.28 2.16 2.64
C VAL A 205 -11.99 1.39 2.91
N ASN A 206 -10.91 1.71 2.20
CA ASN A 206 -9.61 1.10 2.48
C ASN A 206 -9.10 1.49 3.86
N LYS A 207 -8.51 0.52 4.59
CA LYS A 207 -8.00 0.69 5.95
C LYS A 207 -6.49 0.44 6.00
N TYR A 208 -5.85 1.05 6.98
CA TYR A 208 -4.44 0.82 7.30
C TYR A 208 -4.32 0.17 8.66
N LEU A 209 -3.50 -0.88 8.75
CA LEU A 209 -3.13 -1.47 10.02
C LEU A 209 -1.84 -0.81 10.51
N PRO A 210 -1.84 -0.30 11.76
CA PRO A 210 -0.65 0.35 12.30
C PRO A 210 0.49 -0.66 12.52
N PRO A 211 1.75 -0.19 12.53
CA PRO A 211 2.87 -1.00 12.97
C PRO A 211 2.65 -1.51 14.39
N ARG A 212 3.02 -2.75 14.66
CA ARG A 212 3.00 -3.30 16.01
C ARG A 212 4.14 -2.71 16.84
N PRO A 213 3.94 -2.53 18.17
CA PRO A 213 5.05 -2.18 19.05
C PRO A 213 6.18 -3.19 18.93
N LYS A 214 7.41 -2.69 18.80
CA LYS A 214 8.61 -3.54 18.61
C LYS A 214 9.21 -4.09 19.91
N ASP A 215 8.47 -4.06 21.02
CA ASP A 215 8.94 -4.59 22.31
C ASP A 215 9.36 -6.06 22.23
N ARG A 216 8.76 -6.82 21.30
CA ARG A 216 9.13 -8.22 21.05
C ARG A 216 10.49 -8.40 20.37
N LEU A 217 11.02 -7.39 19.68
CA LEU A 217 12.35 -7.50 19.06
C LEU A 217 13.46 -7.59 20.09
N ASN A 218 13.27 -6.99 21.26
CA ASN A 218 14.25 -7.09 22.35
C ASN A 218 14.25 -8.50 22.98
N GLU A 219 13.09 -9.14 23.11
CA GLU A 219 12.99 -10.53 23.60
C GLU A 219 13.56 -11.54 22.60
N GLU A 220 13.31 -11.35 21.29
CA GLU A 220 13.87 -12.24 20.24
C GLU A 220 15.39 -12.05 20.07
N ILE A 221 15.89 -10.83 20.24
CA ILE A 221 17.35 -10.56 20.24
C ILE A 221 18.02 -11.19 21.45
N ASP A 222 17.39 -11.20 22.61
CA ASP A 222 17.88 -11.88 23.81
C ASP A 222 17.96 -13.41 23.61
N ILE A 223 17.02 -14.00 22.88
CA ILE A 223 17.06 -15.43 22.52
C ILE A 223 18.22 -15.73 21.56
N LEU A 224 18.56 -14.79 20.68
CA LEU A 224 19.68 -14.92 19.73
C LEU A 224 21.03 -14.51 20.31
N ALA A 225 21.06 -13.76 21.40
CA ALA A 225 22.29 -13.30 22.05
C ALA A 225 23.28 -14.44 22.37
N PRO A 226 22.85 -15.62 22.86
CA PRO A 226 23.76 -16.76 23.06
C PRO A 226 24.32 -17.33 21.75
N LEU A 227 23.60 -17.21 20.62
CA LEU A 227 24.03 -17.69 19.31
C LEU A 227 24.96 -16.69 18.60
N LEU A 228 24.86 -15.41 18.96
CA LEU A 228 25.67 -14.34 18.43
C LEU A 228 26.89 -14.01 19.34
N ALA A 229 26.95 -14.61 20.52
CA ALA A 229 28.11 -14.48 21.37
C ALA A 229 29.34 -14.98 20.60
N PRO A 230 30.42 -14.18 20.49
CA PRO A 230 31.64 -14.64 19.84
C PRO A 230 32.10 -15.89 20.57
N VAL A 231 32.26 -16.98 19.83
CA VAL A 231 32.90 -18.20 20.35
C VAL A 231 34.36 -17.83 20.59
N VAL A 232 34.66 -17.35 21.78
CA VAL A 232 36.02 -17.15 22.22
C VAL A 232 36.56 -18.55 22.57
N GLU A 233 37.00 -19.27 21.55
CA GLU A 233 37.81 -20.44 21.82
C GLU A 233 39.15 -19.94 22.40
N GLU A 234 39.42 -20.31 23.65
CA GLU A 234 40.77 -20.09 24.19
C GLU A 234 41.79 -20.78 23.27
N PRO A 235 42.79 -20.05 22.79
CA PRO A 235 43.77 -20.63 21.89
C PRO A 235 44.46 -21.81 22.58
N LYS A 236 44.36 -22.99 21.97
CA LYS A 236 44.98 -24.23 22.46
C LYS A 236 46.39 -24.38 21.87
N GLY A 237 47.25 -25.04 22.58
CA GLY A 237 48.62 -25.30 22.12
C GLY A 237 49.58 -24.15 22.36
N PHE A 238 50.57 -23.97 21.47
CA PHE A 238 51.66 -22.97 21.61
C PHE A 238 51.15 -21.53 21.75
N LEU A 239 50.11 -21.17 21.01
CA LEU A 239 49.49 -19.82 21.08
C LEU A 239 48.83 -19.58 22.43
N GLY A 240 48.12 -20.54 22.99
CA GLY A 240 47.52 -20.41 24.33
C GLY A 240 48.58 -20.36 25.46
N TRP A 241 49.72 -21.03 25.27
CA TRP A 241 50.85 -20.92 26.19
C TRP A 241 51.52 -19.52 26.08
N LEU A 242 51.69 -18.97 24.89
CA LEU A 242 52.27 -17.65 24.64
C LEU A 242 51.41 -16.54 25.26
N ASP A 243 50.10 -16.60 25.09
CA ASP A 243 49.14 -15.65 25.67
C ASP A 243 49.22 -15.61 27.20
N LYS A 244 49.19 -16.78 27.84
CA LYS A 244 49.35 -16.90 29.30
C LYS A 244 50.71 -16.51 29.83
N THR A 245 51.73 -16.45 28.97
CA THR A 245 53.06 -16.04 29.36
C THR A 245 53.23 -14.52 29.23
N LEU A 246 52.63 -13.92 28.23
CA LEU A 246 52.61 -12.46 28.04
C LEU A 246 51.74 -11.71 29.04
N GLU A 247 50.65 -12.35 29.54
CA GLU A 247 49.86 -11.76 30.63
C GLU A 247 50.57 -11.68 31.99
N LYS A 248 51.73 -12.34 32.13
CA LYS A 248 52.52 -12.40 33.36
C LYS A 248 53.77 -11.47 33.33
N LEU A 249 53.98 -10.78 32.23
CA LEU A 249 55.04 -9.78 32.04
C LEU A 249 54.45 -8.37 32.13
#